data_d9e44079e3106b5cd113d2b75222c995
#
_entry.id   d9e44079e3106b5cd113d2b75222c995
#
_cell.length_a   1.000
_cell.length_b   1.000
_cell.length_c   1.000
_cell.angle_alpha   90.00
_cell.angle_beta   90.00
_cell.angle_gamma   90.00
#
_symmetry.space_group_name_H-M   'P 1'
#
loop_
_entity.id
_entity.type
_entity.pdbx_description
1 polymer ?
#
loop_
_entity_poly.entity_id
_entity_poly.type
_entity_poly.pdbx_seq_one_letter_code
_entity_poly.pdbx_strand_id
1 'polypeptide(L)'
;MTITLRANQNVTGLALTTFGVGFGNFFGGSLSKLAGGVGQISVAVTGAAFKKQIPVLSGLGAVGQLLFSYGFLTYLAIILALVLAFFLSKTKKGLNLRAVGESPATADAAGINVTVYKYLATCIGGGISGLGGLYFVMEYSGGTWTNNGFGDRGWLAIALVIFALW
;
A
#
# COMPACT_ATOMS: atom_id res chain seq x y z
N MET A 1 14.89 11.16 -5.97
CA MET A 1 14.85 11.95 -7.24
C MET A 1 14.07 13.25 -7.07
N THR A 2 12.78 13.24 -6.71
CA THR A 2 11.96 14.47 -6.57
C THR A 2 12.43 15.40 -5.44
N ILE A 3 12.91 14.85 -4.32
CA ILE A 3 13.31 15.62 -3.14
C ILE A 3 14.70 16.26 -3.33
N THR A 4 15.69 15.48 -3.74
CA THR A 4 17.09 15.93 -3.85
C THR A 4 17.41 16.54 -5.21
N LEU A 5 16.97 15.90 -6.30
CA LEU A 5 17.24 16.36 -7.68
C LEU A 5 16.16 17.31 -8.21
N ARG A 6 15.13 17.63 -7.41
CA ARG A 6 13.99 18.48 -7.80
C ARG A 6 13.36 18.08 -9.14
N ALA A 7 13.39 16.77 -9.47
CA ALA A 7 12.79 16.24 -10.68
C ALA A 7 11.26 16.39 -10.65
N ASN A 8 10.65 16.48 -11.82
CA ASN A 8 9.19 16.58 -11.95
C ASN A 8 8.53 15.34 -11.34
N GLN A 9 7.58 15.56 -10.41
CA GLN A 9 6.92 14.49 -9.66
C GLN A 9 6.14 13.52 -10.56
N ASN A 10 5.41 14.06 -11.55
CA ASN A 10 4.57 13.26 -12.44
C ASN A 10 5.43 12.35 -13.33
N VAL A 11 6.49 12.89 -13.92
CA VAL A 11 7.43 12.13 -14.76
C VAL A 11 8.15 11.06 -13.95
N THR A 12 8.61 11.42 -12.74
CA THR A 12 9.27 10.47 -11.84
C THR A 12 8.30 9.36 -11.39
N GLY A 13 7.04 9.70 -11.11
CA GLY A 13 6.01 8.74 -10.75
C GLY A 13 5.75 7.73 -11.88
N LEU A 14 5.56 8.20 -13.11
CA LEU A 14 5.39 7.34 -14.29
C LEU A 14 6.61 6.43 -14.53
N ALA A 15 7.81 6.99 -14.46
CA ALA A 15 9.04 6.21 -14.61
C ALA A 15 9.18 5.11 -13.54
N LEU A 16 8.89 5.43 -12.27
CA LEU A 16 8.91 4.47 -11.17
C LEU A 16 7.82 3.39 -11.31
N THR A 17 6.63 3.75 -11.77
CA THR A 17 5.56 2.79 -12.02
C THR A 17 5.96 1.79 -13.10
N THR A 18 6.48 2.29 -14.25
CA THR A 18 6.94 1.43 -15.34
C THR A 18 8.11 0.55 -14.89
N PHE A 19 9.07 1.11 -14.16
CA PHE A 19 10.18 0.36 -13.59
C PHE A 19 9.69 -0.71 -12.61
N GLY A 20 8.77 -0.37 -11.70
CA GLY A 20 8.22 -1.29 -10.71
C GLY A 20 7.48 -2.46 -11.35
N VAL A 21 6.65 -2.19 -12.36
CA VAL A 21 5.93 -3.24 -13.11
C VAL A 21 6.93 -4.13 -13.86
N GLY A 22 7.91 -3.54 -14.55
CA GLY A 22 8.94 -4.29 -15.28
C GLY A 22 9.78 -5.17 -14.33
N PHE A 23 10.20 -4.62 -13.19
CA PHE A 23 10.94 -5.34 -12.16
C PHE A 23 10.11 -6.48 -11.57
N GLY A 24 8.85 -6.23 -11.21
CA GLY A 24 7.94 -7.23 -10.69
C GLY A 24 7.71 -8.38 -11.68
N ASN A 25 7.48 -8.07 -12.95
CA ASN A 25 7.29 -9.08 -14.00
C ASN A 25 8.58 -9.88 -14.29
N PHE A 26 9.75 -9.22 -14.27
CA PHE A 26 11.03 -9.89 -14.49
C PHE A 26 11.33 -10.90 -13.39
N PHE A 27 11.27 -10.48 -12.13
CA PHE A 27 11.55 -11.37 -11.00
C PHE A 27 10.45 -12.41 -10.81
N GLY A 28 9.18 -12.02 -10.92
CA GLY A 28 8.06 -12.93 -10.83
C GLY A 28 8.07 -13.97 -11.96
N GLY A 29 8.35 -13.57 -13.18
CA GLY A 29 8.50 -14.49 -14.32
C GLY A 29 9.68 -15.45 -14.15
N SER A 30 10.82 -14.98 -13.62
CA SER A 30 11.98 -15.82 -13.35
C SER A 30 11.72 -16.83 -12.22
N LEU A 31 11.10 -16.39 -11.13
CA LEU A 31 10.70 -17.27 -10.02
C LEU A 31 9.66 -18.31 -10.45
N SER A 32 8.72 -17.91 -11.33
CA SER A 32 7.72 -18.82 -11.89
C SER A 32 8.38 -19.97 -12.68
N LYS A 33 9.39 -19.66 -13.51
CA LYS A 33 10.14 -20.67 -14.26
C LYS A 33 10.91 -21.61 -13.34
N LEU A 34 11.55 -21.08 -12.26
CA LEU A 34 12.25 -21.90 -11.26
C LEU A 34 11.29 -22.84 -10.51
N ALA A 35 10.06 -22.39 -10.25
CA ALA A 35 9.02 -23.18 -9.59
C ALA A 35 8.29 -24.16 -10.52
N GLY A 36 8.72 -24.27 -11.81
CA GLY A 36 8.09 -25.16 -12.78
C GLY A 36 6.76 -24.67 -13.34
N GLY A 37 6.42 -23.39 -13.11
CA GLY A 37 5.20 -22.77 -13.61
C GLY A 37 5.40 -21.97 -14.91
N VAL A 38 4.35 -21.78 -15.67
CA VAL A 38 4.35 -20.99 -16.88
C VAL A 38 3.62 -19.65 -16.62
N GLY A 39 4.38 -18.64 -16.19
CA GLY A 39 3.85 -17.28 -16.00
C GLY A 39 2.96 -17.05 -14.77
N GLN A 40 2.78 -18.05 -13.92
CA GLN A 40 2.02 -17.96 -12.67
C GLN A 40 2.76 -18.64 -11.53
N ILE A 41 2.72 -18.02 -10.34
CA ILE A 41 3.18 -18.64 -9.10
C ILE A 41 1.96 -18.79 -8.20
N SER A 42 1.66 -20.03 -7.81
CA SER A 42 0.57 -20.31 -6.88
C SER A 42 1.12 -20.76 -5.53
N VAL A 43 0.83 -19.97 -4.51
CA VAL A 43 1.03 -20.30 -3.10
C VAL A 43 -0.33 -20.41 -2.42
N ALA A 44 -1.23 -21.16 -3.04
CA ALA A 44 -2.64 -21.27 -2.64
C ALA A 44 -2.83 -21.69 -1.18
N VAL A 45 -1.93 -22.56 -0.67
CA VAL A 45 -1.94 -23.00 0.74
C VAL A 45 -1.71 -21.82 1.67
N THR A 46 -0.74 -20.96 1.36
CA THR A 46 -0.44 -19.74 2.13
C THR A 46 -1.56 -18.72 1.97
N GLY A 47 -2.08 -18.53 0.76
CA GLY A 47 -3.24 -17.65 0.50
C GLY A 47 -4.49 -18.08 1.26
N ALA A 48 -4.75 -19.39 1.36
CA ALA A 48 -5.85 -19.93 2.17
C ALA A 48 -5.68 -19.63 3.67
N ALA A 49 -4.44 -19.66 4.18
CA ALA A 49 -4.15 -19.30 5.57
C ALA A 49 -4.48 -17.83 5.87
N PHE A 50 -4.20 -16.92 4.93
CA PHE A 50 -4.56 -15.49 5.06
C PHE A 50 -6.07 -15.23 4.94
N LYS A 51 -6.80 -16.07 4.21
CA LYS A 51 -8.27 -16.01 4.10
C LYS A 51 -9.01 -16.67 5.28
N LYS A 52 -8.27 -17.29 6.21
CA LYS A 52 -8.89 -17.98 7.34
C LYS A 52 -9.68 -16.98 8.19
N GLN A 53 -10.99 -17.18 8.25
CA GLN A 53 -11.89 -16.38 9.06
C GLN A 53 -11.57 -16.55 10.54
N ILE A 54 -11.83 -15.52 11.34
CA ILE A 54 -11.69 -15.58 12.79
C ILE A 54 -12.89 -16.40 13.33
N PRO A 55 -12.69 -17.66 13.76
CA PRO A 55 -13.81 -18.60 13.98
C PRO A 55 -14.72 -18.20 15.17
N VAL A 56 -14.20 -17.40 16.10
CA VAL A 56 -14.91 -17.04 17.35
C VAL A 56 -15.99 -15.99 17.14
N LEU A 57 -15.82 -15.09 16.16
CA LEU A 57 -16.72 -13.96 15.94
C LEU A 57 -17.68 -14.15 14.74
N SER A 58 -17.42 -15.10 13.87
CA SER A 58 -18.31 -15.43 12.75
C SER A 58 -19.64 -16.08 13.20
N GLY A 59 -19.71 -16.57 14.44
CA GLY A 59 -20.90 -17.17 15.04
C GLY A 59 -21.99 -16.20 15.52
N LEU A 60 -21.78 -14.88 15.44
CA LEU A 60 -22.73 -13.85 15.90
C LEU A 60 -23.87 -13.55 14.89
N GLY A 61 -24.27 -14.49 14.06
CA GLY A 61 -25.34 -14.31 13.08
C GLY A 61 -24.93 -13.51 11.84
N ALA A 62 -25.91 -12.93 11.12
CA ALA A 62 -25.68 -12.22 9.86
C ALA A 62 -24.71 -11.03 9.97
N VAL A 63 -24.73 -10.31 11.09
CA VAL A 63 -23.83 -9.18 11.36
C VAL A 63 -22.41 -9.66 11.62
N GLY A 64 -22.23 -10.78 12.31
CA GLY A 64 -20.92 -11.39 12.53
C GLY A 64 -20.27 -11.87 11.22
N GLN A 65 -21.06 -12.48 10.35
CA GLN A 65 -20.58 -12.89 9.02
C GLN A 65 -20.19 -11.70 8.15
N LEU A 66 -20.96 -10.62 8.14
CA LEU A 66 -20.65 -9.42 7.36
C LEU A 66 -19.38 -8.70 7.85
N LEU A 67 -19.14 -8.66 9.16
CA LEU A 67 -18.03 -7.91 9.73
C LEU A 67 -16.76 -8.76 9.93
N PHE A 68 -16.86 -10.07 10.12
CA PHE A 68 -15.74 -10.94 10.51
C PHE A 68 -15.43 -12.07 9.51
N SER A 69 -16.02 -12.03 8.31
CA SER A 69 -15.71 -13.00 7.25
C SER A 69 -14.50 -12.64 6.39
N TYR A 70 -13.88 -11.49 6.63
CA TYR A 70 -12.72 -11.03 5.89
C TYR A 70 -11.42 -11.61 6.43
N GLY A 71 -10.39 -11.65 5.60
CA GLY A 71 -9.08 -12.13 6.01
C GLY A 71 -8.33 -11.16 6.92
N PHE A 72 -7.26 -11.64 7.54
CA PHE A 72 -6.45 -10.89 8.49
C PHE A 72 -5.93 -9.54 7.94
N LEU A 73 -5.54 -9.49 6.67
CA LEU A 73 -4.97 -8.28 6.06
C LEU A 73 -5.99 -7.15 5.95
N THR A 74 -7.29 -7.46 5.82
CA THR A 74 -8.36 -6.45 5.81
C THR A 74 -8.44 -5.74 7.16
N TYR A 75 -8.37 -6.47 8.27
CA TYR A 75 -8.38 -5.86 9.62
C TYR A 75 -7.11 -5.09 9.89
N LEU A 76 -5.97 -5.60 9.44
CA LEU A 76 -4.69 -4.89 9.50
C LEU A 76 -4.78 -3.54 8.79
N ALA A 77 -5.40 -3.48 7.60
CA ALA A 77 -5.58 -2.24 6.86
C ALA A 77 -6.45 -1.23 7.61
N ILE A 78 -7.54 -1.68 8.24
CA ILE A 78 -8.42 -0.83 9.06
C ILE A 78 -7.67 -0.28 10.28
N ILE A 79 -6.95 -1.15 11.00
CA ILE A 79 -6.14 -0.75 12.16
C ILE A 79 -5.07 0.26 11.73
N LEU A 80 -4.38 -0.01 10.62
CA LEU A 80 -3.35 0.88 10.08
C LEU A 80 -3.93 2.25 9.73
N ALA A 81 -5.12 2.29 9.10
CA ALA A 81 -5.80 3.55 8.78
C ALA A 81 -6.14 4.35 10.04
N LEU A 82 -6.66 3.71 11.09
CA LEU A 82 -6.98 4.36 12.37
C LEU A 82 -5.70 4.88 13.06
N VAL A 83 -4.64 4.08 13.08
CA VAL A 83 -3.34 4.47 13.65
C VAL A 83 -2.76 5.67 12.90
N LEU A 84 -2.80 5.66 11.58
CA LEU A 84 -2.32 6.79 10.77
C LEU A 84 -3.17 8.04 10.97
N ALA A 85 -4.49 7.91 11.02
CA ALA A 85 -5.39 9.03 11.30
C ALA A 85 -5.10 9.65 12.68
N PHE A 86 -4.93 8.81 13.70
CA PHE A 86 -4.55 9.28 15.05
C PHE A 86 -3.16 9.92 15.05
N PHE A 87 -2.18 9.30 14.40
CA PHE A 87 -0.82 9.83 14.30
C PHE A 87 -0.80 11.21 13.65
N LEU A 88 -1.47 11.37 12.50
CA LEU A 88 -1.50 12.63 11.75
C LEU A 88 -2.26 13.75 12.49
N SER A 89 -3.31 13.40 13.26
CA SER A 89 -4.15 14.40 13.93
C SER A 89 -3.72 14.72 15.36
N LYS A 90 -3.08 13.79 16.07
CA LYS A 90 -2.83 13.91 17.51
C LYS A 90 -1.35 13.95 17.89
N THR A 91 -0.40 13.75 16.97
CA THR A 91 1.02 13.80 17.32
C THR A 91 1.73 15.04 16.76
N LYS A 92 2.73 15.55 17.49
CA LYS A 92 3.58 16.66 17.03
C LYS A 92 4.27 16.33 15.70
N LYS A 93 4.73 15.08 15.51
CA LYS A 93 5.37 14.63 14.27
C LYS A 93 4.39 14.58 13.11
N GLY A 94 3.15 14.16 13.35
CA GLY A 94 2.08 14.17 12.37
C GLY A 94 1.67 15.58 11.95
N LEU A 95 1.55 16.51 12.91
CA LEU A 95 1.31 17.92 12.65
C LEU A 95 2.42 18.55 11.80
N ASN A 96 3.68 18.29 12.15
CA ASN A 96 4.82 18.75 11.37
C ASN A 96 4.79 18.19 9.94
N LEU A 97 4.42 16.92 9.78
CA LEU A 97 4.30 16.30 8.46
C LEU A 97 3.21 16.97 7.61
N ARG A 98 2.07 17.30 8.21
CA ARG A 98 1.00 18.07 7.53
C ARG A 98 1.46 19.47 7.15
N ALA A 99 2.13 20.18 8.06
CA ALA A 99 2.70 21.50 7.78
C ALA A 99 3.71 21.47 6.61
N VAL A 100 4.57 20.44 6.56
CA VAL A 100 5.49 20.21 5.43
C VAL A 100 4.74 19.91 4.13
N GLY A 101 3.58 19.27 4.19
CA GLY A 101 2.72 19.01 3.04
C GLY A 101 2.04 20.25 2.51
N GLU A 102 1.51 21.11 3.39
CA GLU A 102 0.78 22.34 3.02
C GLU A 102 1.73 23.45 2.53
N SER A 103 2.77 23.75 3.30
CA SER A 103 3.74 24.80 2.97
C SER A 103 5.15 24.43 3.43
N PRO A 104 5.95 23.80 2.55
CA PRO A 104 7.32 23.43 2.88
C PRO A 104 8.18 24.62 3.28
N ALA A 105 7.99 25.78 2.65
CA ALA A 105 8.76 26.98 2.92
C ALA A 105 8.48 27.53 4.34
N THR A 106 7.21 27.54 4.76
CA THR A 106 6.81 27.97 6.11
C THR A 106 7.31 26.99 7.18
N ALA A 107 7.26 25.69 6.88
CA ALA A 107 7.77 24.66 7.78
C ALA A 107 9.29 24.77 7.98
N ASP A 108 10.04 25.06 6.90
CA ASP A 108 11.48 25.29 6.97
C ASP A 108 11.82 26.54 7.80
N ALA A 109 11.09 27.63 7.60
CA ALA A 109 11.23 28.86 8.38
C ALA A 109 10.93 28.65 9.89
N ALA A 110 10.06 27.67 10.22
CA ALA A 110 9.78 27.25 11.60
C ALA A 110 10.83 26.26 12.15
N GLY A 111 11.92 25.98 11.43
CA GLY A 111 12.99 25.09 11.87
C GLY A 111 12.71 23.60 11.67
N ILE A 112 11.68 23.24 10.90
CA ILE A 112 11.34 21.84 10.61
C ILE A 112 12.17 21.36 9.42
N ASN A 113 12.91 20.25 9.57
CA ASN A 113 13.70 19.69 8.48
C ASN A 113 12.79 19.03 7.42
N VAL A 114 12.39 19.81 6.42
CA VAL A 114 11.47 19.41 5.34
C VAL A 114 11.97 18.20 4.58
N THR A 115 13.27 18.10 4.32
CA THR A 115 13.88 17.01 3.56
C THR A 115 13.68 15.67 4.27
N VAL A 116 13.98 15.60 5.56
CA VAL A 116 13.82 14.38 6.36
C VAL A 116 12.36 13.93 6.40
N TYR A 117 11.43 14.87 6.64
CA TYR A 117 10.01 14.54 6.65
C TYR A 117 9.51 14.01 5.32
N LYS A 118 9.94 14.59 4.20
CA LYS A 118 9.58 14.10 2.85
C LYS A 118 10.13 12.70 2.59
N TYR A 119 11.37 12.41 2.97
CA TYR A 119 11.95 11.07 2.81
C TYR A 119 11.20 10.03 3.65
N LEU A 120 10.98 10.32 4.93
CA LEU A 120 10.25 9.41 5.82
C LEU A 120 8.83 9.15 5.33
N ALA A 121 8.11 10.19 4.90
CA ALA A 121 6.75 10.04 4.37
C ALA A 121 6.73 9.16 3.12
N THR A 122 7.68 9.36 2.20
CA THR A 122 7.76 8.56 0.97
C THR A 122 8.11 7.11 1.26
N CYS A 123 9.08 6.84 2.17
CA CYS A 123 9.46 5.48 2.54
C CYS A 123 8.32 4.74 3.26
N ILE A 124 7.68 5.39 4.24
CA ILE A 124 6.56 4.80 4.99
C ILE A 124 5.36 4.58 4.07
N GLY A 125 5.01 5.57 3.24
CA GLY A 125 3.92 5.46 2.27
C GLY A 125 4.15 4.34 1.26
N GLY A 126 5.40 4.22 0.74
CA GLY A 126 5.79 3.11 -0.13
C GLY A 126 5.68 1.75 0.54
N GLY A 127 6.09 1.64 1.81
CA GLY A 127 5.94 0.41 2.60
C GLY A 127 4.47 0.00 2.78
N ILE A 128 3.61 0.96 3.10
CA ILE A 128 2.16 0.73 3.24
C ILE A 128 1.54 0.32 1.91
N SER A 129 1.94 0.96 0.80
CA SER A 129 1.49 0.56 -0.54
C SER A 129 1.92 -0.86 -0.89
N GLY A 130 3.11 -1.29 -0.44
CA GLY A 130 3.58 -2.67 -0.58
C GLY A 130 2.68 -3.68 0.13
N LEU A 131 2.15 -3.34 1.32
CA LEU A 131 1.15 -4.16 2.01
C LEU A 131 -0.16 -4.30 1.21
N GLY A 132 -0.55 -3.25 0.47
CA GLY A 132 -1.68 -3.32 -0.46
C GLY A 132 -1.45 -4.32 -1.60
N GLY A 133 -0.22 -4.39 -2.13
CA GLY A 133 0.18 -5.40 -3.11
C GLY A 133 0.14 -6.82 -2.53
N LEU A 134 0.60 -7.00 -1.30
CA LEU A 134 0.52 -8.28 -0.58
C LEU A 134 -0.93 -8.72 -0.38
N TYR A 135 -1.81 -7.81 0.05
CA TYR A 135 -3.25 -8.05 0.17
C TYR A 135 -3.84 -8.56 -1.14
N PHE A 136 -3.51 -7.89 -2.24
CA PHE A 136 -4.01 -8.29 -3.55
C PHE A 136 -3.62 -9.71 -3.93
N VAL A 137 -2.34 -10.08 -3.76
CA VAL A 137 -1.86 -11.42 -4.12
C VAL A 137 -2.40 -12.49 -3.18
N MET A 138 -2.33 -12.27 -1.87
CA MET A 138 -2.66 -13.31 -0.88
C MET A 138 -4.15 -13.47 -0.65
N GLU A 139 -4.88 -12.37 -0.53
CA GLU A 139 -6.30 -12.39 -0.14
C GLU A 139 -7.23 -12.30 -1.35
N TYR A 140 -7.02 -11.33 -2.25
CA TYR A 140 -7.88 -11.14 -3.41
C TYR A 140 -7.65 -12.22 -4.48
N SER A 141 -6.39 -12.47 -4.88
CA SER A 141 -6.02 -13.46 -5.90
C SER A 141 -5.84 -14.89 -5.33
N GLY A 142 -6.07 -15.09 -4.02
CA GLY A 142 -6.00 -16.41 -3.38
C GLY A 142 -4.61 -17.05 -3.39
N GLY A 143 -3.56 -16.24 -3.30
CA GLY A 143 -2.17 -16.70 -3.33
C GLY A 143 -1.64 -16.97 -4.74
N THR A 144 -2.32 -16.50 -5.78
CA THR A 144 -1.85 -16.65 -7.16
C THR A 144 -1.29 -15.32 -7.66
N TRP A 145 0.00 -15.33 -8.01
CA TRP A 145 0.64 -14.20 -8.65
C TRP A 145 0.66 -14.40 -10.17
N THR A 146 0.32 -13.36 -10.92
CA THR A 146 0.34 -13.35 -12.38
C THR A 146 1.01 -12.08 -12.89
N ASN A 147 1.64 -12.14 -14.07
CA ASN A 147 2.18 -10.96 -14.74
C ASN A 147 1.06 -9.93 -14.96
N ASN A 148 1.33 -8.68 -14.60
CA ASN A 148 0.37 -7.57 -14.68
C ASN A 148 -0.97 -7.83 -13.95
N GLY A 149 -1.03 -8.78 -13.03
CA GLY A 149 -2.28 -9.16 -12.35
C GLY A 149 -2.94 -8.03 -11.57
N PHE A 150 -2.15 -7.08 -11.07
CA PHE A 150 -2.67 -5.90 -10.37
C PHE A 150 -3.35 -4.90 -11.32
N GLY A 151 -2.91 -4.81 -12.58
CA GLY A 151 -3.44 -3.90 -13.60
C GLY A 151 -3.45 -2.43 -13.15
N ASP A 152 -4.51 -1.71 -13.53
CA ASP A 152 -4.67 -0.28 -13.26
C ASP A 152 -5.32 0.04 -11.90
N ARG A 153 -5.44 -0.93 -10.99
CA ARG A 153 -6.10 -0.73 -9.68
C ARG A 153 -5.41 0.32 -8.81
N GLY A 154 -4.09 0.50 -8.99
CA GLY A 154 -3.35 1.58 -8.33
C GLY A 154 -3.83 2.97 -8.74
N TRP A 155 -4.14 3.17 -10.01
CA TRP A 155 -4.70 4.43 -10.52
C TRP A 155 -6.11 4.67 -10.02
N LEU A 156 -6.92 3.63 -9.91
CA LEU A 156 -8.25 3.69 -9.33
C LEU A 156 -8.19 4.11 -7.85
N ALA A 157 -7.24 3.59 -7.08
CA ALA A 157 -7.03 3.99 -5.69
C ALA A 157 -6.64 5.48 -5.57
N ILE A 158 -5.76 5.98 -6.45
CA ILE A 158 -5.39 7.40 -6.51
C ILE A 158 -6.62 8.25 -6.84
N ALA A 159 -7.41 7.85 -7.82
CA ALA A 159 -8.64 8.56 -8.19
C ALA A 159 -9.61 8.66 -6.99
N LEU A 160 -9.83 7.56 -6.26
CA LEU A 160 -10.68 7.56 -5.06
C LEU A 160 -10.16 8.51 -3.97
N VAL A 161 -8.84 8.59 -3.76
CA VAL A 161 -8.24 9.53 -2.80
C VAL A 161 -8.47 10.98 -3.24
N ILE A 162 -8.32 11.28 -4.53
CA ILE A 162 -8.57 12.62 -5.07
C ILE A 162 -10.04 13.02 -4.85
N PHE A 163 -10.98 12.11 -5.12
CA PHE A 163 -12.41 12.36 -4.87
C PHE A 163 -12.73 12.53 -3.38
N ALA A 164 -12.01 11.86 -2.49
CA ALA A 164 -12.23 11.97 -1.04
C ALA A 164 -11.70 13.30 -0.45
N LEU A 165 -10.83 14.02 -1.15
CA LEU A 165 -10.27 15.31 -0.73
C LEU A 165 -11.15 16.50 -1.14
N TRP A 166 -12.17 16.27 -1.94
CA TRP A 166 -13.20 17.23 -2.35
C TRP A 166 -14.53 16.83 -1.71
#